data_20082a002bfb818f3458075d66c9479e
#
_entry.id   20082a002bfb818f3458075d66c9479e
#
_cell.length_a   1.000
_cell.length_b   1.000
_cell.length_c   1.000
_cell.angle_alpha   90.00
_cell.angle_beta   90.00
_cell.angle_gamma   90.00
#
_symmetry.space_group_name_H-M   'P 1'
#
loop_
_entity.id
_entity.type
_entity.pdbx_description
1 polymer ?
#
loop_
_entity_poly.entity_id
_entity_poly.type
_entity_poly.pdbx_seq_one_letter_code
_entity_poly.pdbx_strand_id
1 'polypeptide(L)'
;MANGSRIEFDAVIHPHAVDHENKVQPPSSRVAGPAGFYATALWLRAAFANLHYDIHHVIADGDLVAVNSTMNGHHVAPIALYTDDGQVDTAFPPTRKPFATTQSHWFRIQDGKVMEHWANRDDLGQAKQLGWLPPTPAYLIRMARAKGRAKRAS
;
A
#
# COMPACT_ATOMS: atom_id res chain seq x y z
N MET A 1 -7.72 -5.20 -1.65
CA MET A 1 -6.72 -4.26 -2.21
C MET A 1 -6.50 -4.47 -3.70
N ALA A 2 -6.21 -5.68 -4.17
CA ALA A 2 -5.81 -5.91 -5.57
C ALA A 2 -6.88 -5.55 -6.62
N ASN A 3 -8.15 -5.84 -6.39
CA ASN A 3 -9.21 -5.75 -7.41
C ASN A 3 -10.61 -5.33 -6.91
N GLY A 4 -10.80 -5.03 -5.64
CA GLY A 4 -12.11 -4.64 -5.11
C GLY A 4 -12.62 -3.31 -5.68
N SER A 5 -13.92 -3.21 -5.95
CA SER A 5 -14.63 -1.98 -6.31
C SER A 5 -14.92 -1.13 -5.07
N ARG A 6 -15.31 0.13 -5.27
CA ARG A 6 -15.70 1.01 -4.15
C ARG A 6 -16.87 0.40 -3.35
N ILE A 7 -17.85 -0.18 -4.01
CA ILE A 7 -19.01 -0.81 -3.37
C ILE A 7 -18.60 -1.97 -2.46
N GLU A 8 -17.62 -2.79 -2.89
CA GLU A 8 -17.10 -3.88 -2.08
C GLU A 8 -16.34 -3.37 -0.85
N PHE A 9 -15.61 -2.25 -0.96
CA PHE A 9 -15.00 -1.61 0.21
C PHE A 9 -16.07 -1.08 1.18
N ASP A 10 -17.13 -0.44 0.69
CA ASP A 10 -18.25 0.05 1.52
C ASP A 10 -18.97 -1.12 2.25
N ALA A 11 -19.01 -2.30 1.64
CA ALA A 11 -19.63 -3.49 2.23
C ALA A 11 -18.81 -4.08 3.39
N VAL A 12 -17.46 -4.10 3.29
CA VAL A 12 -16.59 -4.83 4.23
C VAL A 12 -15.82 -3.94 5.21
N ILE A 13 -15.71 -2.64 4.96
CA ILE A 13 -15.00 -1.69 5.83
C ILE A 13 -16.02 -0.89 6.63
N HIS A 14 -15.79 -0.77 7.95
CA HIS A 14 -16.65 0.03 8.82
C HIS A 14 -16.51 1.54 8.48
N PRO A 15 -17.59 2.36 8.55
CA PRO A 15 -17.54 3.80 8.21
C PRO A 15 -16.49 4.60 9.01
N HIS A 16 -16.16 4.17 10.21
CA HIS A 16 -15.15 4.80 11.09
C HIS A 16 -13.83 3.99 11.16
N ALA A 17 -13.60 3.06 10.21
CA ALA A 17 -12.40 2.24 10.23
C ALA A 17 -11.12 3.06 10.14
N VAL A 18 -10.10 2.61 10.88
CA VAL A 18 -8.77 3.24 10.92
C VAL A 18 -7.75 2.30 10.30
N ASP A 19 -6.96 2.82 9.35
CA ASP A 19 -5.77 2.16 8.83
C ASP A 19 -4.53 2.75 9.51
N HIS A 20 -3.86 1.94 10.35
CA HIS A 20 -2.65 2.37 11.06
C HIS A 20 -1.39 2.37 10.17
N GLU A 21 -1.49 1.90 8.92
CA GLU A 21 -0.38 1.76 7.97
C GLU A 21 -0.31 2.88 6.92
N ASN A 22 -1.13 3.93 7.05
CA ASN A 22 -1.32 4.94 6.01
C ASN A 22 -0.38 6.17 6.10
N LYS A 23 0.59 6.20 7.02
CA LYS A 23 1.45 7.37 7.30
C LYS A 23 2.19 7.91 6.08
N VAL A 24 2.74 7.02 5.25
CA VAL A 24 3.51 7.39 4.05
C VAL A 24 2.67 7.39 2.77
N GLN A 25 1.38 7.18 2.89
CA GLN A 25 0.44 7.11 1.76
C GLN A 25 -0.10 8.51 1.40
N PRO A 26 -0.77 8.68 0.24
CA PRO A 26 -1.40 9.95 -0.12
C PRO A 26 -2.37 10.46 0.95
N PRO A 27 -2.58 11.77 1.09
CA PRO A 27 -3.55 12.32 2.05
C PRO A 27 -4.95 11.73 1.92
N SER A 28 -5.39 11.40 0.71
CA SER A 28 -6.67 10.74 0.45
C SER A 28 -6.82 9.35 1.09
N SER A 29 -5.71 8.66 1.37
CA SER A 29 -5.69 7.35 2.04
C SER A 29 -5.78 7.47 3.57
N ARG A 30 -5.63 8.68 4.12
CA ARG A 30 -5.54 8.91 5.56
C ARG A 30 -6.89 9.23 6.20
N VAL A 31 -7.94 9.30 5.40
CA VAL A 31 -9.30 9.49 5.92
C VAL A 31 -9.84 8.18 6.46
N ALA A 32 -10.66 8.26 7.51
CA ALA A 32 -11.31 7.08 8.09
C ALA A 32 -12.31 6.43 7.12
N GLY A 33 -12.55 5.15 7.33
CA GLY A 33 -13.58 4.38 6.65
C GLY A 33 -13.22 3.92 5.23
N PRO A 34 -14.20 3.42 4.47
CA PRO A 34 -14.00 2.79 3.17
C PRO A 34 -13.28 3.66 2.16
N ALA A 35 -13.43 4.99 2.25
CA ALA A 35 -12.80 5.95 1.34
C ALA A 35 -11.28 5.90 1.40
N GLY A 36 -10.71 5.90 2.63
CA GLY A 36 -9.26 5.82 2.83
C GLY A 36 -8.69 4.49 2.35
N PHE A 37 -9.31 3.38 2.73
CA PHE A 37 -8.90 2.03 2.28
C PHE A 37 -8.96 1.88 0.75
N TYR A 38 -10.00 2.43 0.12
CA TYR A 38 -10.12 2.41 -1.34
C TYR A 38 -9.07 3.29 -2.01
N ALA A 39 -8.76 4.46 -1.45
CA ALA A 39 -7.70 5.32 -1.96
C ALA A 39 -6.31 4.65 -1.87
N THR A 40 -6.03 3.89 -0.78
CA THR A 40 -4.84 3.04 -0.67
C THR A 40 -4.79 2.00 -1.80
N ALA A 41 -5.92 1.33 -2.07
CA ALA A 41 -6.00 0.35 -3.16
C ALA A 41 -5.71 0.98 -4.52
N LEU A 42 -6.26 2.15 -4.81
CA LEU A 42 -6.01 2.88 -6.06
C LEU A 42 -4.55 3.33 -6.19
N TRP A 43 -3.94 3.81 -5.12
CA TRP A 43 -2.53 4.20 -5.08
C TRP A 43 -1.61 3.02 -5.40
N LEU A 44 -1.84 1.84 -4.81
CA LEU A 44 -1.09 0.62 -5.11
C LEU A 44 -1.31 0.15 -6.55
N ARG A 45 -2.55 0.11 -7.02
CA ARG A 45 -2.90 -0.33 -8.39
C ARG A 45 -2.35 0.58 -9.46
N ALA A 46 -2.22 1.88 -9.17
CA ALA A 46 -1.60 2.83 -10.11
C ALA A 46 -0.10 2.55 -10.31
N ALA A 47 0.61 2.09 -9.28
CA ALA A 47 2.04 1.82 -9.32
C ALA A 47 2.40 0.40 -9.77
N PHE A 48 1.54 -0.58 -9.44
CA PHE A 48 1.84 -2.00 -9.61
C PHE A 48 0.81 -2.70 -10.49
N ALA A 49 1.26 -3.25 -11.62
CA ALA A 49 0.44 -4.13 -12.46
C ALA A 49 0.41 -5.55 -11.89
N ASN A 50 -0.64 -6.31 -12.25
CA ASN A 50 -0.84 -7.71 -11.84
C ASN A 50 -0.76 -7.91 -10.33
N LEU A 51 -1.22 -6.90 -9.57
CA LEU A 51 -1.23 -6.95 -8.11
C LEU A 51 -2.19 -8.06 -7.64
N HIS A 52 -1.67 -9.00 -6.86
CA HIS A 52 -2.48 -10.05 -6.24
C HIS A 52 -1.84 -10.51 -4.92
N TYR A 53 -2.63 -11.23 -4.11
CA TYR A 53 -2.21 -11.77 -2.83
C TYR A 53 -2.42 -13.27 -2.79
N ASP A 54 -1.34 -14.01 -2.52
CA ASP A 54 -1.40 -15.43 -2.17
C ASP A 54 -1.58 -15.52 -0.67
N ILE A 55 -2.77 -15.94 -0.23
CA ILE A 55 -3.10 -16.09 1.19
C ILE A 55 -2.60 -17.45 1.66
N HIS A 56 -1.76 -17.47 2.69
CA HIS A 56 -1.18 -18.69 3.26
C HIS A 56 -1.93 -19.14 4.49
N HIS A 57 -2.21 -18.21 5.43
CA HIS A 57 -2.87 -18.52 6.69
C HIS A 57 -3.85 -17.42 7.07
N VAL A 58 -4.99 -17.84 7.63
CA VAL A 58 -5.96 -16.96 8.29
C VAL A 58 -6.23 -17.54 9.67
N ILE A 59 -6.05 -16.71 10.69
CA ILE A 59 -6.29 -17.07 12.09
C ILE A 59 -7.22 -16.03 12.67
N ALA A 60 -8.21 -16.48 13.46
CA ALA A 60 -9.12 -15.61 14.17
C ALA A 60 -9.11 -15.94 15.67
N ASP A 61 -9.10 -14.89 16.50
CA ASP A 61 -9.24 -14.98 17.95
C ASP A 61 -10.14 -13.82 18.42
N GLY A 62 -11.34 -14.16 18.85
CA GLY A 62 -12.36 -13.18 19.20
C GLY A 62 -12.70 -12.27 18.01
N ASP A 63 -12.49 -10.97 18.17
CA ASP A 63 -12.70 -9.95 17.15
C ASP A 63 -11.47 -9.67 16.28
N LEU A 64 -10.36 -10.34 16.56
CA LEU A 64 -9.08 -10.14 15.86
C LEU A 64 -8.88 -11.22 14.78
N VAL A 65 -8.55 -10.79 13.55
CA VAL A 65 -8.22 -11.67 12.44
C VAL A 65 -6.81 -11.35 11.93
N ALA A 66 -5.95 -12.38 11.87
CA ALA A 66 -4.63 -12.28 11.28
C ALA A 66 -4.59 -13.02 9.93
N VAL A 67 -4.02 -12.37 8.91
CA VAL A 67 -3.86 -12.92 7.57
C VAL A 67 -2.39 -12.86 7.19
N ASN A 68 -1.77 -14.03 7.00
CA ASN A 68 -0.43 -14.12 6.43
C ASN A 68 -0.53 -14.35 4.91
N SER A 69 0.19 -13.56 4.13
CA SER A 69 0.11 -13.59 2.68
C SER A 69 1.41 -13.17 2.00
N THR A 70 1.52 -13.43 0.70
CA THR A 70 2.51 -12.82 -0.18
C THR A 70 1.82 -11.87 -1.15
N MET A 71 2.20 -10.59 -1.13
CA MET A 71 1.78 -9.62 -2.14
C MET A 71 2.72 -9.71 -3.34
N ASN A 72 2.16 -9.90 -4.52
CA ASN A 72 2.87 -10.01 -5.78
C ASN A 72 2.48 -8.88 -6.73
N GLY A 73 3.40 -8.48 -7.60
CA GLY A 73 3.12 -7.48 -8.62
C GLY A 73 4.34 -7.10 -9.45
N HIS A 74 4.14 -6.14 -10.37
CA HIS A 74 5.19 -5.56 -11.23
C HIS A 74 5.16 -4.04 -11.09
N HIS A 75 6.30 -3.43 -10.81
CA HIS A 75 6.41 -1.97 -10.67
C HIS A 75 6.41 -1.27 -12.03
N VAL A 76 5.28 -0.75 -12.46
CA VAL A 76 5.04 -0.23 -13.83
C VAL A 76 4.91 1.28 -13.91
N ALA A 77 4.55 1.97 -12.82
CA ALA A 77 4.41 3.42 -12.76
C ALA A 77 5.07 4.00 -11.49
N PRO A 78 5.32 5.32 -11.42
CA PRO A 78 5.92 5.92 -10.23
C PRO A 78 5.05 5.72 -8.99
N ILE A 79 5.67 5.40 -7.84
CA ILE A 79 5.01 5.43 -6.53
C ILE A 79 5.61 6.55 -5.69
N ALA A 80 4.78 7.47 -5.21
CA ALA A 80 5.19 8.55 -4.32
C ALA A 80 4.86 8.20 -2.87
N LEU A 81 5.78 8.51 -1.97
CA LEU A 81 5.59 8.50 -0.52
C LEU A 81 5.44 9.93 -0.03
N TYR A 82 4.70 10.11 1.04
CA TYR A 82 4.29 11.41 1.55
C TYR A 82 4.73 11.60 3.00
N THR A 83 5.02 12.84 3.36
CA THR A 83 5.26 13.30 4.74
C THR A 83 3.94 13.38 5.52
N ASP A 84 4.01 13.56 6.84
CA ASP A 84 2.82 13.68 7.70
C ASP A 84 1.93 14.87 7.32
N ASP A 85 2.51 15.97 6.82
CA ASP A 85 1.80 17.15 6.31
C ASP A 85 1.30 17.00 4.86
N GLY A 86 1.44 15.80 4.28
CA GLY A 86 0.89 15.47 2.96
C GLY A 86 1.73 15.90 1.76
N GLN A 87 2.96 16.39 1.98
CA GLN A 87 3.88 16.72 0.89
C GLN A 87 4.57 15.47 0.35
N VAL A 88 4.94 15.49 -0.94
CA VAL A 88 5.72 14.39 -1.51
C VAL A 88 7.13 14.37 -0.89
N ASP A 89 7.40 13.33 -0.11
CA ASP A 89 8.74 13.07 0.45
C ASP A 89 9.66 12.43 -0.58
N THR A 90 9.28 11.29 -1.11
CA THR A 90 10.09 10.49 -2.04
C THR A 90 9.22 9.95 -3.16
N ALA A 91 9.79 9.77 -4.36
CA ALA A 91 9.10 9.11 -5.46
C ALA A 91 10.05 8.11 -6.14
N PHE A 92 9.61 6.85 -6.21
CA PHE A 92 10.32 5.78 -6.87
C PHE A 92 9.83 5.64 -8.33
N PRO A 93 10.68 5.91 -9.32
CA PRO A 93 10.33 5.71 -10.72
C PRO A 93 10.18 4.21 -11.03
N PRO A 94 9.38 3.83 -12.04
CA PRO A 94 9.13 2.45 -12.38
C PRO A 94 10.42 1.71 -12.74
N THR A 95 10.61 0.52 -12.18
CA THR A 95 11.78 -0.31 -12.43
C THR A 95 11.50 -1.45 -13.40
N ARG A 96 10.21 -1.72 -13.68
CA ARG A 96 9.73 -2.84 -14.50
C ARG A 96 10.06 -4.21 -13.92
N LYS A 97 10.42 -4.27 -12.64
CA LYS A 97 10.74 -5.52 -11.95
C LYS A 97 9.51 -6.11 -11.27
N PRO A 98 9.42 -7.45 -11.21
CA PRO A 98 8.47 -8.12 -10.33
C PRO A 98 8.91 -8.05 -8.88
N PHE A 99 7.97 -8.28 -7.98
CA PHE A 99 8.24 -8.49 -6.57
C PHE A 99 7.25 -9.51 -5.97
N ALA A 100 7.71 -10.16 -4.88
CA ALA A 100 6.91 -11.01 -4.02
C ALA A 100 7.29 -10.67 -2.56
N THR A 101 6.38 -10.05 -1.82
CA THR A 101 6.62 -9.54 -0.46
C THR A 101 5.74 -10.26 0.54
N THR A 102 6.35 -10.95 1.51
CA THR A 102 5.62 -11.56 2.62
C THR A 102 5.06 -10.48 3.55
N GLN A 103 3.82 -10.68 3.96
CA GLN A 103 3.09 -9.73 4.80
C GLN A 103 2.22 -10.48 5.80
N SER A 104 2.03 -9.87 6.97
CA SER A 104 1.01 -10.28 7.93
C SER A 104 0.13 -9.08 8.23
N HIS A 105 -1.14 -9.19 7.91
CA HIS A 105 -2.16 -8.18 8.15
C HIS A 105 -3.01 -8.57 9.35
N TRP A 106 -3.36 -7.60 10.17
CA TRP A 106 -4.18 -7.76 11.37
C TRP A 106 -5.40 -6.86 11.25
N PHE A 107 -6.56 -7.42 11.47
CA PHE A 107 -7.83 -6.73 11.37
C PHE A 107 -8.63 -6.90 12.66
N ARG A 108 -9.12 -5.80 13.21
CA ARG A 108 -10.18 -5.85 14.20
C ARG A 108 -11.52 -5.80 13.49
N ILE A 109 -12.41 -6.71 13.86
CA ILE A 109 -13.75 -6.83 13.26
C ILE A 109 -14.79 -6.31 14.26
N GLN A 110 -15.65 -5.42 13.81
CA GLN A 110 -16.79 -4.93 14.54
C GLN A 110 -18.03 -4.92 13.63
N ASP A 111 -19.14 -5.45 14.11
CA ASP A 111 -20.42 -5.55 13.35
C ASP A 111 -20.24 -6.19 11.96
N GLY A 112 -19.36 -7.21 11.87
CA GLY A 112 -19.07 -7.93 10.63
C GLY A 112 -18.21 -7.15 9.64
N LYS A 113 -17.63 -6.01 10.03
CA LYS A 113 -16.79 -5.17 9.18
C LYS A 113 -15.41 -4.92 9.82
N VAL A 114 -14.42 -4.63 8.97
CA VAL A 114 -13.09 -4.21 9.41
C VAL A 114 -13.18 -2.85 10.07
N MET A 115 -12.78 -2.75 11.33
CA MET A 115 -12.74 -1.52 12.13
C MET A 115 -11.34 -0.95 12.26
N GLU A 116 -10.33 -1.81 12.34
CA GLU A 116 -8.93 -1.41 12.41
C GLU A 116 -8.05 -2.33 11.56
N HIS A 117 -6.96 -1.79 11.04
CA HIS A 117 -5.98 -2.53 10.26
C HIS A 117 -4.56 -2.16 10.65
N TRP A 118 -3.71 -3.19 10.83
CA TRP A 118 -2.25 -3.11 10.98
C TRP A 118 -1.58 -4.09 10.04
N ALA A 119 -0.30 -3.85 9.72
CA ALA A 119 0.48 -4.79 8.92
C ALA A 119 1.96 -4.83 9.34
N ASN A 120 2.54 -6.01 9.22
CA ASN A 120 3.99 -6.22 9.21
C ASN A 120 4.38 -6.71 7.82
N ARG A 121 5.31 -6.02 7.15
CA ARG A 121 5.68 -6.30 5.75
C ARG A 121 7.20 -6.36 5.61
N ASP A 122 7.70 -7.21 4.73
CA ASP A 122 9.12 -7.20 4.33
C ASP A 122 9.38 -6.09 3.29
N ASP A 123 9.21 -4.83 3.72
CA ASP A 123 9.43 -3.65 2.86
C ASP A 123 10.89 -3.55 2.40
N LEU A 124 11.85 -4.01 3.21
CA LEU A 124 13.26 -4.05 2.83
C LEU A 124 13.52 -5.07 1.73
N GLY A 125 12.95 -6.25 1.83
CA GLY A 125 13.01 -7.29 0.79
C GLY A 125 12.39 -6.80 -0.52
N GLN A 126 11.22 -6.15 -0.44
CA GLN A 126 10.57 -5.54 -1.60
C GLN A 126 11.46 -4.48 -2.25
N ALA A 127 12.04 -3.58 -1.47
CA ALA A 127 12.92 -2.52 -1.97
C ALA A 127 14.15 -3.08 -2.69
N LYS A 128 14.74 -4.17 -2.18
CA LYS A 128 15.85 -4.88 -2.84
C LYS A 128 15.42 -5.53 -4.16
N GLN A 129 14.29 -6.25 -4.17
CA GLN A 129 13.73 -6.89 -5.38
C GLN A 129 13.45 -5.85 -6.47
N LEU A 130 12.88 -4.71 -6.11
CA LEU A 130 12.58 -3.61 -7.02
C LEU A 130 13.84 -2.82 -7.43
N GLY A 131 14.98 -3.00 -6.76
CA GLY A 131 16.22 -2.27 -7.03
C GLY A 131 16.15 -0.81 -6.55
N TRP A 132 15.35 -0.54 -5.54
CA TRP A 132 15.34 0.73 -4.83
C TRP A 132 16.52 0.83 -3.87
N LEU A 133 17.01 -0.31 -3.38
CA LEU A 133 18.16 -0.44 -2.47
C LEU A 133 19.14 -1.53 -2.94
N PRO A 134 20.47 -1.26 -2.91
CA PRO A 134 21.06 0.09 -2.82
C PRO A 134 20.79 0.88 -4.10
N PRO A 135 20.48 2.17 -4.03
CA PRO A 135 20.20 2.96 -5.22
C PRO A 135 21.48 3.20 -6.02
N THR A 136 21.45 3.01 -7.34
CA THR A 136 22.53 3.43 -8.22
C THR A 136 22.52 4.96 -8.41
N PRO A 137 23.66 5.63 -8.74
CA PRO A 137 23.67 7.07 -9.02
C PRO A 137 22.65 7.49 -10.10
N ALA A 138 22.55 6.71 -11.17
CA ALA A 138 21.56 6.96 -12.23
C ALA A 138 20.12 6.84 -11.71
N TYR A 139 19.85 5.90 -10.79
CA TYR A 139 18.54 5.75 -10.17
C TYR A 139 18.20 6.92 -9.24
N LEU A 140 19.16 7.44 -8.48
CA LEU A 140 18.97 8.64 -7.65
C LEU A 140 18.56 9.87 -8.47
N ILE A 141 19.18 10.09 -9.65
CA ILE A 141 18.79 11.17 -10.56
C ILE A 141 17.34 10.98 -11.05
N ARG A 142 16.95 9.74 -11.39
CA ARG A 142 15.58 9.41 -11.80
C ARG A 142 14.58 9.63 -10.67
N MET A 143 14.94 9.29 -9.42
CA MET A 143 14.11 9.54 -8.23
C MET A 143 13.89 11.05 -8.02
N ALA A 144 14.95 11.87 -8.09
CA ALA A 144 14.83 13.32 -7.96
C ALA A 144 13.89 13.92 -9.02
N ARG A 145 13.98 13.46 -10.27
CA ARG A 145 13.08 13.88 -11.36
C ARG A 145 11.64 13.42 -11.11
N ALA A 146 11.44 12.19 -10.63
CA ALA A 146 10.12 11.65 -10.31
C ALA A 146 9.46 12.43 -9.15
N LYS A 147 10.23 12.73 -8.08
CA LYS A 147 9.77 13.57 -6.97
C LYS A 147 9.33 14.96 -7.46
N GLY A 148 10.15 15.60 -8.31
CA GLY A 148 9.81 16.91 -8.88
C GLY A 148 8.53 16.90 -9.74
N ARG A 149 8.25 15.81 -10.47
CA ARG A 149 6.99 15.64 -11.22
C ARG A 149 5.79 15.41 -10.29
N ALA A 150 5.94 14.54 -9.30
CA ALA A 150 4.88 14.25 -8.33
C ALA A 150 4.43 15.50 -7.55
N LYS A 151 5.40 16.34 -7.11
CA LYS A 151 5.11 17.63 -6.45
C LYS A 151 4.33 18.63 -7.31
N ARG A 152 4.44 18.55 -8.65
CA ARG A 152 3.68 19.42 -9.58
C ARG A 152 2.29 18.90 -9.90
N ALA A 153 2.00 17.64 -9.57
CA ALA A 153 0.73 16.98 -9.81
C ALA A 153 -0.15 16.89 -8.55
N SER A 154 0.43 17.16 -7.38
CA SER A 154 -0.27 17.28 -6.07
C SER A 154 -0.67 18.73 -5.81
#